data_2cbcffdedc815d597a627bf2ae61c1e4
#
_entry.id   2cbcffdedc815d597a627bf2ae61c1e4
#
_cell.length_a   1.000
_cell.length_b   1.000
_cell.length_c   1.000
_cell.angle_alpha   90.00
_cell.angle_beta   90.00
_cell.angle_gamma   90.00
#
_symmetry.space_group_name_H-M   'P 1'
#
loop_
_entity.id
_entity.type
_entity.pdbx_description
1 polymer ?
#
loop_
_entity_poly.entity_id
_entity_poly.type
_entity_poly.pdbx_seq_one_letter_code
_entity_poly.pdbx_strand_id
1 'polypeptide(L)'
;MPVSQYTVVSTDPPYIGIAIERSRFSLDIIKASEEFAINIPTLSLLHYVEYLGRYTGEQMDKIDFLQIETFTPVSITAPLLHKCCAWIELEVHDIHTIGNHELVIGYPKMLFADPASFSDGWLTSTINKRPLIYIDTNRYSVLGKEFLAKTPQGGDNHLKKMHEITLEHMQEIKEDENKLQEKMHEISKEISNDVIADMAAAIINDEIITNT
;
A
#
# COMPACT_ATOMS: atom_id res chain seq x y z
N MET A 1 2.17 14.66 4.24
CA MET A 1 2.63 13.69 5.27
C MET A 1 1.97 12.33 5.03
N PRO A 2 2.61 11.19 5.32
CA PRO A 2 1.91 9.91 5.36
C PRO A 2 0.95 9.85 6.56
N VAL A 3 -0.17 9.18 6.35
CA VAL A 3 -1.07 8.72 7.41
C VAL A 3 -1.13 7.20 7.34
N SER A 4 -1.12 6.53 8.48
CA SER A 4 -1.09 5.05 8.52
C SER A 4 -2.39 4.44 8.01
N GLN A 5 -3.51 5.13 8.24
CA GLN A 5 -4.84 4.66 7.82
C GLN A 5 -5.78 5.83 7.57
N TYR A 6 -6.71 5.63 6.67
CA TYR A 6 -7.92 6.41 6.49
C TYR A 6 -9.12 5.46 6.60
N THR A 7 -10.29 5.99 6.96
CA THR A 7 -11.47 5.16 7.13
C THR A 7 -12.73 5.85 6.57
N VAL A 8 -13.65 5.06 6.04
CA VAL A 8 -15.00 5.55 5.71
C VAL A 8 -15.75 5.73 7.03
N VAL A 9 -16.17 6.96 7.31
CA VAL A 9 -16.92 7.33 8.51
C VAL A 9 -18.43 7.20 8.27
N SER A 10 -18.86 7.57 7.05
CA SER A 10 -20.26 7.48 6.61
C SER A 10 -20.31 7.20 5.12
N THR A 11 -21.37 6.55 4.64
CA THR A 11 -21.60 6.29 3.21
C THR A 11 -22.71 7.17 2.63
N ASP A 12 -23.62 7.70 3.48
CA ASP A 12 -24.69 8.61 3.07
C ASP A 12 -24.99 9.64 4.18
N PRO A 13 -24.56 10.91 4.05
CA PRO A 13 -23.60 11.38 3.05
C PRO A 13 -22.21 10.76 3.24
N PRO A 14 -21.39 10.68 2.18
CA PRO A 14 -20.07 10.05 2.27
C PRO A 14 -19.10 10.92 3.06
N TYR A 15 -18.42 10.34 4.06
CA TYR A 15 -17.36 10.98 4.83
C TYR A 15 -16.16 10.05 5.00
N ILE A 16 -14.97 10.62 4.92
CA ILE A 16 -13.71 9.91 5.15
C ILE A 16 -12.96 10.59 6.29
N GLY A 17 -12.48 9.80 7.24
CA GLY A 17 -11.74 10.26 8.40
C GLY A 17 -10.26 9.90 8.35
N ILE A 18 -9.40 10.80 8.81
CA ILE A 18 -7.98 10.58 9.08
C ILE A 18 -7.64 11.09 10.48
N ALA A 19 -6.80 10.35 11.21
CA ALA A 19 -6.32 10.78 12.53
C ALA A 19 -4.89 11.35 12.39
N ILE A 20 -4.70 12.59 12.84
CA ILE A 20 -3.42 13.32 12.76
C ILE A 20 -2.99 13.72 14.16
N GLU A 21 -1.75 13.41 14.54
CA GLU A 21 -1.17 13.87 15.79
C GLU A 21 -1.08 15.41 15.81
N ARG A 22 -1.49 16.03 16.92
CA ARG A 22 -1.62 17.48 17.04
C ARG A 22 -0.31 18.26 16.84
N SER A 23 0.83 17.60 16.98
CA SER A 23 2.16 18.18 16.72
C SER A 23 2.54 18.23 15.24
N ARG A 24 1.74 17.69 14.34
CA ARG A 24 2.09 17.60 12.92
C ARG A 24 1.78 18.90 12.17
N PHE A 25 2.77 19.51 11.58
CA PHE A 25 2.65 20.73 10.76
C PHE A 25 1.57 20.63 9.67
N SER A 26 1.36 19.45 9.08
CA SER A 26 0.31 19.25 8.07
C SER A 26 -1.11 19.45 8.63
N LEU A 27 -1.31 19.31 9.94
CA LEU A 27 -2.60 19.58 10.56
C LEU A 27 -2.93 21.08 10.52
N ASP A 28 -1.93 21.93 10.77
CA ASP A 28 -2.12 23.39 10.73
C ASP A 28 -2.44 23.84 9.29
N ILE A 29 -1.79 23.24 8.28
CA ILE A 29 -2.10 23.51 6.88
C ILE A 29 -3.55 23.11 6.58
N ILE A 30 -3.99 21.91 6.96
CA ILE A 30 -5.34 21.43 6.73
C ILE A 30 -6.38 22.33 7.41
N LYS A 31 -6.12 22.76 8.65
CA LYS A 31 -7.00 23.68 9.38
C LYS A 31 -7.08 25.07 8.71
N ALA A 32 -6.00 25.54 8.11
CA ALA A 32 -5.95 26.82 7.45
C ALA A 32 -6.58 26.81 6.05
N SER A 33 -6.42 25.73 5.31
CA SER A 33 -6.95 25.58 3.95
C SER A 33 -8.36 25.01 3.88
N GLU A 34 -8.81 24.35 4.96
CA GLU A 34 -10.08 23.60 5.03
C GLU A 34 -10.22 22.50 3.97
N GLU A 35 -9.10 22.02 3.45
CA GLU A 35 -9.06 20.99 2.42
C GLU A 35 -7.83 20.09 2.55
N PHE A 36 -7.91 18.89 1.98
CA PHE A 36 -6.76 17.98 1.89
C PHE A 36 -6.95 16.93 0.79
N ALA A 37 -5.84 16.32 0.36
CA ALA A 37 -5.85 15.20 -0.57
C ALA A 37 -5.35 13.91 0.09
N ILE A 38 -6.03 12.79 -0.17
CA ILE A 38 -5.50 11.46 0.10
C ILE A 38 -4.91 10.93 -1.20
N ASN A 39 -3.61 10.68 -1.21
CA ASN A 39 -2.86 10.06 -2.28
C ASN A 39 -2.55 8.62 -1.88
N ILE A 40 -3.06 7.62 -2.57
CA ILE A 40 -2.84 6.20 -2.27
C ILE A 40 -1.62 5.71 -3.04
N PRO A 41 -0.45 5.55 -2.37
CA PRO A 41 0.79 5.24 -3.04
C PRO A 41 0.85 3.80 -3.52
N THR A 42 1.67 3.55 -4.54
CA THR A 42 2.09 2.22 -4.97
C THR A 42 3.45 1.83 -4.36
N LEU A 43 3.87 0.59 -4.57
CA LEU A 43 5.18 0.09 -4.12
C LEU A 43 6.35 0.95 -4.65
N SER A 44 6.20 1.59 -5.82
CA SER A 44 7.24 2.47 -6.38
C SER A 44 7.53 3.70 -5.53
N LEU A 45 6.61 4.10 -4.65
CA LEU A 45 6.76 5.23 -3.75
C LEU A 45 7.20 4.83 -2.32
N LEU A 46 7.48 3.55 -2.06
CA LEU A 46 7.80 3.02 -0.71
C LEU A 46 8.80 3.88 0.07
N HIS A 47 9.97 4.14 -0.52
CA HIS A 47 11.03 4.89 0.16
C HIS A 47 10.70 6.38 0.32
N TYR A 48 9.93 6.95 -0.63
CA TYR A 48 9.44 8.33 -0.52
C TYR A 48 8.44 8.46 0.64
N VAL A 49 7.50 7.51 0.77
CA VAL A 49 6.52 7.50 1.88
C VAL A 49 7.24 7.44 3.22
N GLU A 50 8.22 6.56 3.37
CA GLU A 50 9.01 6.44 4.60
C GLU A 50 9.78 7.73 4.91
N TYR A 51 10.43 8.34 3.91
CA TYR A 51 11.14 9.61 4.08
C TYR A 51 10.17 10.75 4.48
N LEU A 52 9.05 10.89 3.78
CA LEU A 52 8.03 11.92 4.06
C LEU A 52 7.47 11.82 5.49
N GLY A 53 7.49 10.63 6.09
CA GLY A 53 7.06 10.39 7.48
C GLY A 53 8.07 10.83 8.54
N ARG A 54 9.37 10.82 8.21
CA ARG A 54 10.46 11.10 9.16
C ARG A 54 10.75 12.59 9.37
N TYR A 55 10.52 13.42 8.35
CA TYR A 55 10.89 14.83 8.37
C TYR A 55 9.65 15.73 8.44
N THR A 56 9.79 16.90 9.07
CA THR A 56 8.71 17.89 9.14
C THR A 56 8.69 18.82 7.93
N GLY A 57 7.49 19.27 7.53
CA GLY A 57 7.31 20.27 6.46
C GLY A 57 7.64 21.71 6.90
N GLU A 58 7.84 21.95 8.20
CA GLU A 58 8.28 23.26 8.71
C GLU A 58 9.70 23.63 8.25
N GLN A 59 10.56 22.63 8.08
CA GLN A 59 11.98 22.82 7.79
C GLN A 59 12.28 22.83 6.28
N MET A 60 11.45 22.19 5.47
CA MET A 60 11.67 22.08 4.03
C MET A 60 10.39 21.74 3.27
N ASP A 61 10.28 22.19 2.04
CA ASP A 61 9.32 21.61 1.10
C ASP A 61 9.81 20.23 0.68
N LYS A 62 9.16 19.18 1.22
CA LYS A 62 9.57 17.80 1.01
C LYS A 62 9.26 17.30 -0.40
N ILE A 63 8.24 17.85 -1.05
CA ILE A 63 7.84 17.48 -2.42
C ILE A 63 8.90 17.99 -3.39
N ASP A 64 9.29 19.24 -3.25
CA ASP A 64 10.34 19.86 -4.07
C ASP A 64 11.71 19.21 -3.79
N PHE A 65 12.08 19.05 -2.53
CA PHE A 65 13.35 18.43 -2.14
C PHE A 65 13.53 17.02 -2.72
N LEU A 66 12.48 16.21 -2.70
CA LEU A 66 12.50 14.84 -3.24
C LEU A 66 12.20 14.77 -4.72
N GLN A 67 11.96 15.90 -5.38
CA GLN A 67 11.58 15.99 -6.80
C GLN A 67 10.40 15.08 -7.13
N ILE A 68 9.39 15.03 -6.23
CA ILE A 68 8.18 14.24 -6.44
C ILE A 68 7.30 14.97 -7.46
N GLU A 69 7.05 14.31 -8.57
CA GLU A 69 6.16 14.83 -9.60
C GLU A 69 4.72 14.93 -9.06
N THR A 70 4.10 16.07 -9.30
CA THR A 70 2.71 16.36 -8.92
C THR A 70 1.89 16.79 -10.11
N PHE A 71 0.57 16.69 -9.99
CA PHE A 71 -0.36 17.25 -10.96
C PHE A 71 -1.46 18.05 -10.26
N THR A 72 -2.11 18.94 -11.02
CA THR A 72 -3.12 19.86 -10.50
C THR A 72 -4.40 19.10 -10.15
N PRO A 73 -4.93 19.26 -8.94
CA PRO A 73 -6.25 18.74 -8.56
C PRO A 73 -7.38 19.49 -9.30
N VAL A 74 -8.60 18.96 -9.18
CA VAL A 74 -9.78 19.51 -9.85
C VAL A 74 -10.55 20.47 -8.92
N SER A 75 -10.69 20.15 -7.65
CA SER A 75 -11.59 20.85 -6.73
C SER A 75 -10.94 21.40 -5.46
N ILE A 76 -9.65 21.15 -5.26
CA ILE A 76 -8.87 21.62 -4.12
C ILE A 76 -7.55 22.23 -4.61
N THR A 77 -6.71 22.74 -3.70
CA THR A 77 -5.36 23.25 -4.03
C THR A 77 -4.23 22.32 -3.59
N ALA A 78 -4.51 21.38 -2.69
CA ALA A 78 -3.53 20.41 -2.21
C ALA A 78 -3.04 19.48 -3.34
N PRO A 79 -1.71 19.35 -3.60
CA PRO A 79 -1.17 18.65 -4.76
C PRO A 79 -1.48 17.16 -4.76
N LEU A 80 -1.71 16.62 -5.97
CA LEU A 80 -1.84 15.19 -6.21
C LEU A 80 -0.51 14.62 -6.72
N LEU A 81 -0.05 13.51 -6.13
CA LEU A 81 1.24 12.91 -6.43
C LEU A 81 1.13 11.93 -7.60
N HIS A 82 2.04 12.03 -8.58
CA HIS A 82 2.20 10.98 -9.59
C HIS A 82 2.64 9.64 -8.95
N LYS A 83 2.45 8.54 -9.67
CA LYS A 83 2.77 7.17 -9.24
C LYS A 83 1.95 6.63 -8.07
N CYS A 84 0.92 7.35 -7.63
CA CYS A 84 -0.14 6.81 -6.79
C CYS A 84 -1.11 5.97 -7.63
N CYS A 85 -1.89 5.12 -6.99
CA CYS A 85 -2.90 4.28 -7.66
C CYS A 85 -4.32 4.84 -7.53
N ALA A 86 -4.55 5.75 -6.58
CA ALA A 86 -5.81 6.50 -6.47
C ALA A 86 -5.62 7.81 -5.71
N TRP A 87 -6.57 8.72 -5.87
CA TRP A 87 -6.56 10.05 -5.29
C TRP A 87 -7.97 10.44 -4.85
N ILE A 88 -8.08 11.07 -3.69
CA ILE A 88 -9.34 11.58 -3.16
C ILE A 88 -9.10 13.04 -2.76
N GLU A 89 -9.87 13.94 -3.34
CA GLU A 89 -9.89 15.36 -2.99
C GLU A 89 -10.99 15.59 -1.95
N LEU A 90 -10.66 16.19 -0.82
CA LEU A 90 -11.58 16.34 0.30
C LEU A 90 -11.63 17.79 0.79
N GLU A 91 -12.83 18.25 1.09
CA GLU A 91 -13.13 19.45 1.87
C GLU A 91 -13.32 19.04 3.33
N VAL A 92 -12.74 19.77 4.27
CA VAL A 92 -12.90 19.48 5.70
C VAL A 92 -14.35 19.72 6.10
N HIS A 93 -15.00 18.69 6.64
CA HIS A 93 -16.35 18.78 7.19
C HIS A 93 -16.34 19.09 8.68
N ASP A 94 -15.48 18.41 9.44
CA ASP A 94 -15.38 18.60 10.88
C ASP A 94 -14.01 18.12 11.42
N ILE A 95 -13.63 18.60 12.60
CA ILE A 95 -12.37 18.20 13.27
C ILE A 95 -12.65 17.99 14.75
N HIS A 96 -12.40 16.79 15.25
CA HIS A 96 -12.62 16.40 16.64
C HIS A 96 -11.30 16.10 17.35
N THR A 97 -11.07 16.75 18.50
CA THR A 97 -9.92 16.43 19.34
C THR A 97 -10.15 15.13 20.10
N ILE A 98 -9.27 14.15 19.90
CA ILE A 98 -9.28 12.85 20.58
C ILE A 98 -7.89 12.58 21.18
N GLY A 99 -7.72 12.85 22.46
CA GLY A 99 -6.42 12.70 23.14
C GLY A 99 -5.35 13.59 22.53
N ASN A 100 -4.25 13.00 22.04
CA ASN A 100 -3.15 13.71 21.37
C ASN A 100 -3.31 13.82 19.85
N HIS A 101 -4.46 13.39 19.29
CA HIS A 101 -4.77 13.45 17.86
C HIS A 101 -6.00 14.33 17.59
N GLU A 102 -6.08 14.80 16.36
CA GLU A 102 -7.30 15.35 15.76
C GLU A 102 -7.83 14.32 14.75
N LEU A 103 -9.11 13.95 14.87
CA LEU A 103 -9.84 13.24 13.84
C LEU A 103 -10.39 14.27 12.85
N VAL A 104 -9.78 14.35 11.68
CA VAL A 104 -10.22 15.21 10.59
C VAL A 104 -11.18 14.42 9.73
N ILE A 105 -12.41 14.93 9.58
CA ILE A 105 -13.47 14.33 8.76
C ILE A 105 -13.62 15.17 7.51
N GLY A 106 -13.46 14.56 6.35
CA GLY A 106 -13.56 15.21 5.05
C GLY A 106 -14.73 14.70 4.22
N TYR A 107 -15.35 15.61 3.47
CA TYR A 107 -16.32 15.31 2.43
C TYR A 107 -15.61 15.15 1.10
N PRO A 108 -15.70 14.00 0.40
CA PRO A 108 -15.04 13.79 -0.87
C PRO A 108 -15.70 14.63 -1.98
N LYS A 109 -14.91 15.48 -2.62
CA LYS A 109 -15.31 16.33 -3.76
C LYS A 109 -15.06 15.63 -5.09
N MET A 110 -13.94 14.90 -5.16
CA MET A 110 -13.51 14.19 -6.35
C MET A 110 -12.74 12.92 -5.96
N LEU A 111 -12.89 11.88 -6.77
CA LEU A 111 -12.20 10.61 -6.60
C LEU A 111 -11.77 10.08 -7.96
N PHE A 112 -10.52 9.67 -8.08
CA PHE A 112 -9.98 9.02 -9.29
C PHE A 112 -9.10 7.84 -8.90
N ALA A 113 -8.96 6.91 -9.85
CA ALA A 113 -8.01 5.81 -9.72
C ALA A 113 -7.33 5.53 -11.06
N ASP A 114 -6.11 5.00 -11.01
CA ASP A 114 -5.43 4.47 -12.19
C ASP A 114 -6.20 3.23 -12.68
N PRO A 115 -6.68 3.21 -13.94
CA PRO A 115 -7.40 2.03 -14.49
C PRO A 115 -6.61 0.73 -14.47
N ALA A 116 -5.27 0.80 -14.38
CA ALA A 116 -4.42 -0.37 -14.20
C ALA A 116 -4.35 -0.87 -12.75
N SER A 117 -4.92 -0.12 -11.80
CA SER A 117 -4.94 -0.42 -10.37
C SER A 117 -6.34 -0.72 -9.84
N PHE A 118 -7.37 -0.14 -10.44
CA PHE A 118 -8.75 -0.22 -9.97
C PHE A 118 -9.74 -0.26 -11.15
N SER A 119 -10.75 -1.14 -11.05
CA SER A 119 -11.93 -1.19 -11.92
C SER A 119 -13.18 -1.28 -11.04
N ASP A 120 -13.81 -2.43 -10.91
CA ASP A 120 -14.88 -2.68 -9.94
C ASP A 120 -14.35 -2.95 -8.51
N GLY A 121 -13.02 -3.08 -8.37
CA GLY A 121 -12.27 -3.31 -7.15
C GLY A 121 -10.78 -3.12 -7.41
N TRP A 122 -9.95 -3.32 -6.39
CA TRP A 122 -8.50 -3.27 -6.54
C TRP A 122 -7.99 -4.43 -7.41
N LEU A 123 -7.22 -4.10 -8.46
CA LEU A 123 -6.61 -5.09 -9.32
C LEU A 123 -5.30 -5.61 -8.70
N THR A 124 -5.20 -6.94 -8.52
CA THR A 124 -4.03 -7.58 -7.89
C THR A 124 -3.10 -8.27 -8.90
N SER A 125 -3.31 -8.09 -10.20
CA SER A 125 -2.51 -8.71 -11.26
C SER A 125 -1.07 -8.19 -11.32
N THR A 126 -0.86 -6.89 -11.13
CA THR A 126 0.44 -6.23 -11.27
C THR A 126 0.91 -5.64 -9.95
N ILE A 127 1.97 -6.19 -9.36
CA ILE A 127 2.46 -5.82 -8.02
C ILE A 127 2.76 -4.32 -7.88
N ASN A 128 3.36 -3.69 -8.90
CA ASN A 128 3.73 -2.27 -8.87
C ASN A 128 2.53 -1.32 -9.04
N LYS A 129 1.34 -1.86 -9.25
CA LYS A 129 0.09 -1.11 -9.39
C LYS A 129 -0.83 -1.25 -8.19
N ARG A 130 -0.46 -2.10 -7.23
CA ARG A 130 -1.24 -2.32 -6.01
C ARG A 130 -1.03 -1.22 -5.00
N PRO A 131 -2.06 -0.88 -4.19
CA PRO A 131 -1.90 0.07 -3.09
C PRO A 131 -0.89 -0.43 -2.06
N LEU A 132 -0.04 0.49 -1.60
CA LEU A 132 0.90 0.25 -0.51
C LEU A 132 0.14 0.25 0.82
N ILE A 133 0.37 -0.75 1.65
CA ILE A 133 -0.27 -0.92 2.95
C ILE A 133 0.80 -0.83 4.03
N TYR A 134 0.62 0.10 4.98
CA TYR A 134 1.47 0.21 6.16
C TYR A 134 1.13 -0.90 7.16
N ILE A 135 2.14 -1.59 7.66
CA ILE A 135 2.00 -2.62 8.70
C ILE A 135 2.40 -2.03 10.05
N ASP A 136 3.65 -1.65 10.21
CA ASP A 136 4.19 -0.98 11.39
C ASP A 136 5.61 -0.44 11.13
N THR A 137 6.08 0.47 11.97
CA THR A 137 7.44 1.06 11.99
C THR A 137 7.92 1.48 10.60
N ASN A 138 8.60 0.59 9.86
CA ASN A 138 9.07 0.77 8.48
C ASN A 138 8.72 -0.43 7.59
N ARG A 139 7.72 -1.22 8.00
CA ARG A 139 7.26 -2.40 7.26
C ARG A 139 5.98 -2.10 6.52
N TYR A 140 5.97 -2.49 5.27
CA TYR A 140 4.87 -2.30 4.34
C TYR A 140 4.56 -3.59 3.60
N SER A 141 3.36 -3.67 3.05
CA SER A 141 2.89 -4.74 2.18
C SER A 141 2.13 -4.16 1.01
N VAL A 142 1.68 -5.01 0.13
CA VAL A 142 0.69 -4.69 -0.92
C VAL A 142 -0.42 -5.74 -0.88
N LEU A 143 -1.57 -5.44 -1.49
CA LEU A 143 -2.65 -6.41 -1.60
C LEU A 143 -2.15 -7.69 -2.29
N GLY A 144 -2.49 -8.85 -1.72
CA GLY A 144 -2.17 -10.15 -2.27
C GLY A 144 -3.29 -10.70 -3.16
N LYS A 145 -3.37 -12.04 -3.22
CA LYS A 145 -4.45 -12.78 -3.89
C LYS A 145 -5.81 -12.46 -3.24
N GLU A 146 -6.82 -12.26 -4.06
CA GLU A 146 -8.20 -12.09 -3.59
C GLU A 146 -8.84 -13.44 -3.27
N PHE A 147 -9.66 -13.44 -2.23
CA PHE A 147 -10.46 -14.58 -1.83
C PHE A 147 -11.93 -14.17 -1.76
N LEU A 148 -12.78 -14.90 -2.47
CA LEU A 148 -14.23 -14.68 -2.42
C LEU A 148 -14.83 -15.47 -1.26
N ALA A 149 -15.40 -14.75 -0.29
CA ALA A 149 -16.14 -15.39 0.79
C ALA A 149 -17.44 -16.03 0.26
N LYS A 150 -17.63 -17.32 0.52
CA LYS A 150 -18.86 -18.03 0.20
C LYS A 150 -19.72 -18.06 1.46
N THR A 151 -20.99 -17.65 1.33
CA THR A 151 -21.97 -17.73 2.41
C THR A 151 -23.06 -18.72 2.01
N PRO A 152 -23.28 -19.83 2.76
CA PRO A 152 -24.36 -20.76 2.44
C PRO A 152 -25.70 -20.06 2.59
N GLN A 153 -26.59 -20.24 1.61
CA GLN A 153 -27.96 -19.74 1.69
C GLN A 153 -28.80 -20.67 2.57
N GLY A 154 -29.53 -20.09 3.51
CA GLY A 154 -30.32 -20.62 4.59
C GLY A 154 -30.74 -22.10 4.62
N GLY A 155 -31.00 -22.61 5.83
CA GLY A 155 -31.50 -23.96 6.12
C GLY A 155 -30.86 -24.58 7.36
N ASP A 156 -31.43 -25.68 7.85
CA ASP A 156 -31.09 -26.33 9.14
C ASP A 156 -29.64 -26.86 9.25
N ASN A 157 -28.87 -26.87 8.15
CA ASN A 157 -27.49 -27.34 8.10
C ASN A 157 -26.44 -26.23 7.86
N HIS A 158 -26.77 -24.99 8.20
CA HIS A 158 -25.95 -23.81 7.93
C HIS A 158 -24.52 -23.93 8.52
N LEU A 159 -24.40 -24.32 9.80
CA LEU A 159 -23.11 -24.49 10.47
C LEU A 159 -22.25 -25.58 9.84
N LYS A 160 -22.86 -26.69 9.43
CA LYS A 160 -22.13 -27.79 8.79
C LYS A 160 -21.57 -27.35 7.42
N LYS A 161 -22.39 -26.66 6.62
CA LYS A 161 -21.95 -26.09 5.32
C LYS A 161 -20.87 -25.04 5.46
N MET A 162 -20.95 -24.19 6.50
CA MET A 162 -19.88 -23.22 6.79
C MET A 162 -18.58 -23.92 7.14
N HIS A 163 -18.63 -25.00 7.93
CA HIS A 163 -17.44 -25.76 8.29
C HIS A 163 -16.80 -26.41 7.06
N GLU A 164 -17.60 -27.01 6.18
CA GLU A 164 -17.14 -27.62 4.92
C GLU A 164 -16.43 -26.56 4.03
N ILE A 165 -17.07 -25.39 3.80
CA ILE A 165 -16.47 -24.27 3.03
C ILE A 165 -15.15 -23.83 3.65
N THR A 166 -15.07 -23.73 4.98
CA THR A 166 -13.86 -23.32 5.68
C THR A 166 -12.73 -24.34 5.50
N LEU A 167 -13.05 -25.64 5.57
CA LEU A 167 -12.06 -26.70 5.37
C LEU A 167 -11.54 -26.73 3.93
N GLU A 168 -12.42 -26.58 2.93
CA GLU A 168 -12.02 -26.49 1.52
C GLU A 168 -11.04 -25.30 1.32
N HIS A 169 -11.38 -24.13 1.86
CA HIS A 169 -10.53 -22.95 1.76
C HIS A 169 -9.15 -23.15 2.42
N MET A 170 -9.11 -23.78 3.60
CA MET A 170 -7.85 -24.10 4.29
C MET A 170 -6.98 -25.09 3.50
N GLN A 171 -7.59 -26.02 2.74
CA GLN A 171 -6.86 -26.93 1.86
C GLN A 171 -6.27 -26.17 0.66
N GLU A 172 -7.05 -25.28 0.03
CA GLU A 172 -6.55 -24.43 -1.07
C GLU A 172 -5.33 -23.59 -0.65
N ILE A 173 -5.38 -22.98 0.56
CA ILE A 173 -4.25 -22.19 1.09
C ILE A 173 -3.01 -23.06 1.24
N LYS A 174 -3.13 -24.26 1.83
CA LYS A 174 -1.99 -25.17 2.01
C LYS A 174 -1.37 -25.61 0.70
N GLU A 175 -2.19 -25.88 -0.31
CA GLU A 175 -1.69 -26.23 -1.64
C GLU A 175 -0.93 -25.08 -2.30
N ASP A 176 -1.42 -23.85 -2.17
CA ASP A 176 -0.73 -22.65 -2.68
C ASP A 176 0.60 -22.40 -1.94
N GLU A 177 0.65 -22.61 -0.61
CA GLU A 177 1.88 -22.51 0.20
C GLU A 177 2.91 -23.58 -0.23
N ASN A 178 2.49 -24.82 -0.44
CA ASN A 178 3.37 -25.88 -0.88
C ASN A 178 3.96 -25.60 -2.27
N LYS A 179 3.14 -25.15 -3.22
CA LYS A 179 3.60 -24.75 -4.57
C LYS A 179 4.61 -23.59 -4.51
N LEU A 180 4.41 -22.64 -3.60
CA LEU A 180 5.35 -21.54 -3.40
C LEU A 180 6.67 -22.04 -2.84
N GLN A 181 6.65 -22.95 -1.85
CA GLN A 181 7.85 -23.54 -1.28
C GLN A 181 8.64 -24.36 -2.32
N GLU A 182 7.95 -25.14 -3.16
CA GLU A 182 8.59 -25.89 -4.24
C GLU A 182 9.29 -24.94 -5.24
N LYS A 183 8.62 -23.87 -5.68
CA LYS A 183 9.24 -22.86 -6.54
C LYS A 183 10.44 -22.19 -5.91
N MET A 184 10.35 -21.82 -4.64
CA MET A 184 11.48 -21.22 -3.91
C MET A 184 12.66 -22.18 -3.83
N HIS A 185 12.40 -23.47 -3.65
CA HIS A 185 13.42 -24.51 -3.63
C HIS A 185 14.10 -24.70 -5.00
N GLU A 186 13.34 -24.68 -6.09
CA GLU A 186 13.88 -24.73 -7.46
C GLU A 186 14.76 -23.52 -7.75
N ILE A 187 14.29 -22.29 -7.46
CA ILE A 187 15.07 -21.05 -7.64
C ILE A 187 16.36 -21.09 -6.79
N SER A 188 16.28 -21.59 -5.56
CA SER A 188 17.45 -21.72 -4.68
C SER A 188 18.49 -22.70 -5.25
N LYS A 189 18.05 -23.77 -5.91
CA LYS A 189 18.96 -24.70 -6.60
C LYS A 189 19.60 -24.09 -7.83
N GLU A 190 18.84 -23.36 -8.63
CA GLU A 190 19.36 -22.66 -9.80
C GLU A 190 20.44 -21.63 -9.41
N ILE A 191 20.15 -20.76 -8.43
CA ILE A 191 21.09 -19.76 -7.92
C ILE A 191 22.35 -20.45 -7.35
N SER A 192 22.20 -21.56 -6.61
CA SER A 192 23.33 -22.30 -6.06
C SER A 192 24.22 -22.91 -7.16
N ASN A 193 23.62 -23.39 -8.24
CA ASN A 193 24.35 -23.95 -9.38
C ASN A 193 25.09 -22.87 -10.16
N ASP A 194 24.49 -21.69 -10.40
CA ASP A 194 25.11 -20.57 -11.08
C ASP A 194 26.31 -20.02 -10.28
N VAL A 195 26.15 -19.86 -8.97
CA VAL A 195 27.25 -19.40 -8.09
C VAL A 195 28.40 -20.41 -8.07
N ILE A 196 28.11 -21.71 -8.04
CA ILE A 196 29.13 -22.76 -8.10
C ILE A 196 29.84 -22.75 -9.47
N ALA A 197 29.11 -22.56 -10.57
CA ALA A 197 29.69 -22.47 -11.90
C ALA A 197 30.60 -21.23 -12.06
N ASP A 198 30.18 -20.08 -11.54
CA ASP A 198 30.97 -18.85 -11.54
C ASP A 198 32.26 -18.98 -10.69
N MET A 199 32.14 -19.60 -9.50
CA MET A 199 33.31 -19.88 -8.66
C MET A 199 34.29 -20.86 -9.34
N ALA A 200 33.80 -21.90 -9.99
CA ALA A 200 34.65 -22.85 -10.74
C ALA A 200 35.36 -22.18 -11.91
N ALA A 201 34.66 -21.30 -12.66
CA ALA A 201 35.25 -20.54 -13.75
C ALA A 201 36.33 -19.55 -13.25
N ALA A 202 36.15 -18.93 -12.09
CA ALA A 202 37.13 -18.04 -11.49
C ALA A 202 38.39 -18.79 -11.05
N ILE A 203 38.25 -20.00 -10.46
CA ILE A 203 39.38 -20.82 -10.06
C ILE A 203 40.20 -21.29 -11.29
N ILE A 204 39.56 -21.72 -12.37
CA ILE A 204 40.24 -22.14 -13.60
C ILE A 204 41.00 -20.96 -14.24
N ASN A 205 40.44 -19.76 -14.21
CA ASN A 205 41.13 -18.57 -14.73
C ASN A 205 42.36 -18.15 -13.90
N ASP A 206 42.30 -18.31 -12.56
CA ASP A 206 43.45 -18.02 -11.68
C ASP A 206 44.60 -19.03 -11.90
N GLU A 207 44.29 -20.32 -12.11
CA GLU A 207 45.32 -21.32 -12.43
C GLU A 207 45.99 -21.12 -13.79
N ILE A 208 45.31 -20.51 -14.77
CA ILE A 208 45.87 -20.17 -16.07
C ILE A 208 46.83 -18.97 -15.95
N ILE A 209 46.55 -18.02 -15.07
CA ILE A 209 47.37 -16.81 -14.87
C ILE A 209 48.66 -17.13 -14.07
N THR A 210 48.64 -18.14 -13.20
CA THR A 210 49.80 -18.49 -12.38
C THR A 210 50.78 -19.44 -13.06
N ASN A 211 50.43 -19.98 -14.24
CA ASN A 211 51.28 -20.91 -15.02
C ASN A 211 51.87 -20.29 -16.33
N THR A 212 51.76 -18.96 -16.48
CA THR A 212 52.42 -18.18 -17.54
C THR A 212 53.46 -17.23 -16.96
#